data_ac1d9af0e9edc82ee2d6691d5ac2e399
#
_entry.id   ac1d9af0e9edc82ee2d6691d5ac2e399
#
_cell.length_a   1.000
_cell.length_b   1.000
_cell.length_c   1.000
_cell.angle_alpha   90.00
_cell.angle_beta   90.00
_cell.angle_gamma   90.00
#
_symmetry.space_group_name_H-M   'P 1'
#
loop_
_entity.id
_entity.type
_entity.pdbx_description
1 polymer ?
#
loop_
_entity_poly.entity_id
_entity_poly.type
_entity_poly.pdbx_seq_one_letter_code
_entity_poly.pdbx_strand_id
1 'polypeptide(L)'
;MTTKKTAAFDLGALDTTAACNKPFEVEIKHPVTGASTGVFISVLGRDSDAYRAIVRGMADESLKRQAMGKNSDATLDKLEKKNIEALVAVTTGWRSGDDAAVTVNGERLEFTAANARKVYFDLLPVREQVAEAINALENFMPA
;
A
#
# COMPACT_ATOMS: atom_id res chain seq x y z
N MET A 1 -11.70 -32.68 -34.70
CA MET A 1 -11.49 -32.35 -34.15
C MET A 1 -11.47 -31.54 -33.74
N THR A 2 -11.90 -31.42 -33.58
CA THR A 2 -11.69 -30.51 -33.21
C THR A 2 -11.02 -30.22 -32.39
N THR A 3 -10.52 -30.22 -32.76
CA THR A 3 -9.56 -29.66 -31.99
C THR A 3 -10.07 -28.61 -31.23
N LYS A 4 -10.29 -28.93 -30.22
CA LYS A 4 -10.41 -27.99 -29.31
C LYS A 4 -9.35 -27.01 -29.42
N LYS A 5 -9.61 -26.00 -30.08
CA LYS A 5 -8.81 -24.89 -29.99
C LYS A 5 -8.73 -24.51 -28.59
N THR A 6 -7.64 -24.76 -28.01
CA THR A 6 -7.32 -24.11 -26.80
C THR A 6 -7.38 -22.65 -27.12
N ALA A 7 -8.39 -22.00 -26.64
CA ALA A 7 -8.47 -20.57 -26.78
C ALA A 7 -7.16 -19.98 -26.29
N ALA A 8 -6.58 -19.11 -27.06
CA ALA A 8 -5.38 -18.42 -26.65
C ALA A 8 -5.66 -17.72 -25.32
N PHE A 9 -4.71 -17.78 -24.42
CA PHE A 9 -4.85 -17.10 -23.13
C PHE A 9 -4.96 -15.59 -23.35
N ASP A 10 -5.98 -14.98 -22.76
CA ASP A 10 -6.15 -13.53 -22.86
C ASP A 10 -5.26 -12.83 -21.83
N LEU A 11 -4.24 -12.14 -22.31
CA LEU A 11 -3.31 -11.42 -21.44
C LEU A 11 -3.98 -10.28 -20.67
N GLY A 12 -5.17 -9.82 -21.09
CA GLY A 12 -5.96 -8.86 -20.34
C GLY A 12 -6.32 -9.37 -18.93
N ALA A 13 -6.38 -10.70 -18.76
CA ALA A 13 -6.60 -11.30 -17.46
C ALA A 13 -5.44 -11.04 -16.48
N LEU A 14 -4.28 -10.61 -16.98
CA LEU A 14 -3.12 -10.28 -16.18
C LEU A 14 -3.00 -8.78 -15.93
N ASP A 15 -4.09 -8.04 -16.09
CA ASP A 15 -4.09 -6.60 -15.80
C ASP A 15 -4.12 -6.36 -14.29
N THR A 16 -2.93 -6.35 -13.71
CA THR A 16 -2.75 -6.15 -12.27
C THR A 16 -3.06 -4.72 -11.87
N THR A 17 -2.88 -3.75 -12.76
CA THR A 17 -3.19 -2.35 -12.47
C THR A 17 -4.69 -2.17 -12.23
N ALA A 18 -5.54 -2.71 -13.11
CA ALA A 18 -6.99 -2.63 -12.93
C ALA A 18 -7.41 -3.30 -11.62
N ALA A 19 -6.85 -4.47 -11.32
CA ALA A 19 -7.14 -5.20 -10.09
C ALA A 19 -6.69 -4.42 -8.85
N CYS A 20 -5.47 -3.86 -8.88
CA CYS A 20 -4.90 -3.14 -7.76
C CYS A 20 -5.55 -1.76 -7.52
N ASN A 21 -6.30 -1.24 -8.49
CA ASN A 21 -7.05 0.00 -8.32
C ASN A 21 -8.31 -0.19 -7.48
N LYS A 22 -8.69 -1.44 -7.18
CA LYS A 22 -9.82 -1.73 -6.31
C LYS A 22 -9.34 -1.87 -4.88
N PRO A 23 -9.94 -1.15 -3.91
CA PRO A 23 -9.48 -1.22 -2.52
C PRO A 23 -9.65 -2.61 -1.91
N PHE A 24 -8.68 -2.98 -1.10
CA PHE A 24 -8.71 -4.20 -0.28
C PHE A 24 -8.60 -3.80 1.19
N GLU A 25 -9.46 -4.36 2.05
CA GLU A 25 -9.40 -4.11 3.49
C GLU A 25 -8.40 -5.06 4.14
N VAL A 26 -7.36 -4.48 4.74
CA VAL A 26 -6.35 -5.23 5.50
C VAL A 26 -6.78 -5.23 6.96
N GLU A 27 -6.99 -6.41 7.53
CA GLU A 27 -7.23 -6.51 8.95
C GLU A 27 -5.90 -6.49 9.69
N ILE A 28 -5.75 -5.58 10.64
CA ILE A 28 -4.54 -5.48 11.43
C ILE A 28 -4.58 -6.53 12.54
N LYS A 29 -3.51 -7.32 12.63
CA LYS A 29 -3.38 -8.40 13.60
C LYS A 29 -2.37 -8.02 14.68
N HIS A 30 -2.56 -8.56 15.87
CA HIS A 30 -1.59 -8.39 16.94
C HIS A 30 -0.26 -9.04 16.51
N PRO A 31 0.87 -8.31 16.59
CA PRO A 31 2.14 -8.80 16.03
C PRO A 31 2.71 -10.04 16.72
N VAL A 32 2.31 -10.32 17.95
CA VAL A 32 2.81 -11.47 18.70
C VAL A 32 1.82 -12.64 18.66
N THR A 33 0.55 -12.37 18.95
CA THR A 33 -0.48 -13.42 19.08
C THR A 33 -1.18 -13.73 17.77
N GLY A 34 -1.12 -12.83 16.79
CA GLY A 34 -1.88 -12.95 15.54
C GLY A 34 -3.38 -12.71 15.71
N ALA A 35 -3.81 -12.28 16.89
CA ALA A 35 -5.23 -12.06 17.15
C ALA A 35 -5.76 -10.86 16.35
N SER A 36 -7.01 -10.97 15.91
CA SER A 36 -7.69 -9.89 15.21
C SER A 36 -7.89 -8.69 16.15
N THR A 37 -7.58 -7.49 15.66
CA THR A 37 -7.77 -6.25 16.44
C THR A 37 -9.09 -5.55 16.13
N GLY A 38 -9.78 -5.96 15.07
CA GLY A 38 -10.98 -5.27 14.60
C GLY A 38 -10.69 -3.97 13.83
N VAL A 39 -9.43 -3.66 13.61
CA VAL A 39 -9.02 -2.50 12.81
C VAL A 39 -8.77 -2.93 11.37
N PHE A 40 -9.37 -2.21 10.43
CA PHE A 40 -9.24 -2.47 9.00
C PHE A 40 -8.74 -1.22 8.30
N ILE A 41 -7.76 -1.39 7.42
CA ILE A 41 -7.22 -0.30 6.62
C ILE A 41 -7.43 -0.65 5.16
N SER A 42 -8.11 0.22 4.41
CA SER A 42 -8.39 0.00 2.99
C SER A 42 -7.24 0.53 2.15
N VAL A 43 -6.70 -0.30 1.29
CA VAL A 43 -5.53 0.03 0.48
C VAL A 43 -5.70 -0.41 -0.96
N LEU A 44 -4.97 0.27 -1.84
CA LEU A 44 -4.79 -0.13 -3.24
C LEU A 44 -3.51 -0.95 -3.35
N GLY A 45 -3.39 -1.75 -4.39
CA GLY A 45 -2.23 -2.62 -4.56
C GLY A 45 -1.00 -1.90 -5.13
N ARG A 46 0.13 -2.59 -5.11
CA ARG A 46 1.42 -2.06 -5.60
C ARG A 46 1.43 -1.71 -7.09
N ASP A 47 0.54 -2.32 -7.88
CA ASP A 47 0.44 -2.03 -9.31
C ASP A 47 -0.66 -1.01 -9.61
N SER A 48 -1.27 -0.42 -8.58
CA SER A 48 -2.27 0.63 -8.75
C SER A 48 -1.66 1.89 -9.35
N ASP A 49 -2.50 2.69 -9.99
CA ASP A 49 -2.06 3.97 -10.56
C ASP A 49 -1.47 4.88 -9.50
N ALA A 50 -2.07 4.91 -8.30
CA ALA A 50 -1.59 5.73 -7.19
C ALA A 50 -0.17 5.35 -6.75
N TYR A 51 0.09 4.05 -6.58
CA TYR A 51 1.41 3.58 -6.16
C TYR A 51 2.46 3.84 -7.26
N ARG A 52 2.10 3.54 -8.50
CA ARG A 52 3.00 3.73 -9.64
C ARG A 52 3.37 5.19 -9.84
N ALA A 53 2.43 6.11 -9.60
CA ALA A 53 2.70 7.54 -9.68
C ALA A 53 3.75 7.98 -8.65
N ILE A 54 3.66 7.47 -7.41
CA ILE A 54 4.64 7.76 -6.36
C ILE A 54 6.02 7.20 -6.72
N VAL A 55 6.08 5.96 -7.18
CA VAL A 55 7.36 5.33 -7.56
C VAL A 55 8.00 6.08 -8.73
N ARG A 56 7.19 6.49 -9.70
CA ARG A 56 7.67 7.26 -10.86
C ARG A 56 8.22 8.61 -10.42
N GLY A 57 7.54 9.29 -9.50
CA GLY A 57 8.01 10.55 -8.93
C GLY A 57 9.33 10.42 -8.21
N MET A 58 9.52 9.33 -7.46
CA MET A 58 10.78 9.03 -6.78
C MET A 58 11.92 8.81 -7.78
N ALA A 59 11.64 8.07 -8.86
CA ALA A 59 12.64 7.82 -9.90
C ALA A 59 13.06 9.10 -10.61
N ASP A 60 12.09 9.96 -10.95
CA ASP A 60 12.36 11.25 -11.60
C ASP A 60 13.21 12.15 -10.72
N GLU A 61 12.91 12.20 -9.43
CA GLU A 61 13.68 12.98 -8.47
C GLU A 61 15.11 12.49 -8.37
N SER A 62 15.30 11.17 -8.32
CA SER A 62 16.62 10.55 -8.28
C SER A 62 17.44 10.89 -9.54
N LEU A 63 16.82 10.81 -10.71
CA LEU A 63 17.48 11.16 -11.97
C LEU A 63 17.88 12.63 -12.01
N LYS A 64 17.03 13.52 -11.52
CA LYS A 64 17.35 14.95 -11.45
C LYS A 64 18.55 15.21 -10.55
N ARG A 65 18.63 14.55 -9.41
CA ARG A 65 19.76 14.69 -8.50
C ARG A 65 21.05 14.22 -9.14
N GLN A 66 21.02 13.10 -9.85
CA GLN A 66 22.18 12.59 -10.57
C GLN A 66 22.64 13.58 -11.66
N ALA A 67 21.70 14.13 -12.41
CA ALA A 67 21.99 15.10 -13.46
C ALA A 67 22.61 16.39 -12.90
N MET A 68 22.28 16.73 -11.65
CA MET A 68 22.81 17.93 -10.98
C MET A 68 24.13 17.65 -10.24
N GLY A 69 24.67 16.44 -10.35
CA GLY A 69 25.90 16.06 -9.67
C GLY A 69 25.78 15.94 -8.16
N LYS A 70 24.57 15.89 -7.65
CA LYS A 70 24.35 15.70 -6.22
C LYS A 70 24.32 14.23 -5.92
N ASN A 71 25.19 13.80 -5.03
CA ASN A 71 25.12 12.46 -4.50
C ASN A 71 23.79 12.31 -3.78
N SER A 72 23.12 11.18 -4.02
CA SER A 72 21.92 10.88 -3.25
C SER A 72 22.35 10.64 -1.81
N ASP A 73 22.09 11.59 -0.95
CA ASP A 73 22.13 11.37 0.47
C ASP A 73 20.89 10.60 0.83
N ALA A 74 20.80 9.37 0.36
CA ALA A 74 19.74 8.47 0.76
C ALA A 74 20.06 8.00 2.16
N THR A 75 19.69 8.77 3.16
CA THR A 75 19.75 8.33 4.53
C THR A 75 18.57 7.37 4.75
N LEU A 76 18.70 6.48 5.73
CA LEU A 76 17.61 5.58 6.11
C LEU A 76 16.33 6.37 6.42
N ASP A 77 16.48 7.54 7.05
CA ASP A 77 15.33 8.41 7.37
C ASP A 77 14.58 8.86 6.13
N LYS A 78 15.30 9.23 5.07
CA LYS A 78 14.68 9.65 3.82
C LYS A 78 13.98 8.50 3.12
N LEU A 79 14.58 7.32 3.14
CA LEU A 79 13.96 6.12 2.58
C LEU A 79 12.69 5.74 3.34
N GLU A 80 12.75 5.80 4.67
CA GLU A 80 11.58 5.54 5.50
C GLU A 80 10.44 6.50 5.19
N LYS A 81 10.73 7.79 5.08
CA LYS A 81 9.72 8.80 4.72
C LYS A 81 9.09 8.53 3.36
N LYS A 82 9.91 8.17 2.37
CA LYS A 82 9.41 7.85 1.03
C LYS A 82 8.51 6.62 1.04
N ASN A 83 8.89 5.60 1.79
CA ASN A 83 8.09 4.39 1.93
C ASN A 83 6.74 4.69 2.58
N ILE A 84 6.75 5.51 3.62
CA ILE A 84 5.53 5.92 4.31
C ILE A 84 4.62 6.72 3.36
N GLU A 85 5.19 7.64 2.57
CA GLU A 85 4.42 8.42 1.60
C GLU A 85 3.78 7.54 0.54
N ALA A 86 4.47 6.49 0.10
CA ALA A 86 3.91 5.51 -0.82
C ALA A 86 2.72 4.77 -0.19
N LEU A 87 2.84 4.37 1.06
CA LEU A 87 1.74 3.72 1.78
C LEU A 87 0.54 4.65 1.97
N VAL A 88 0.80 5.91 2.33
CA VAL A 88 -0.26 6.92 2.48
C VAL A 88 -0.99 7.13 1.16
N ALA A 89 -0.25 7.19 0.07
CA ALA A 89 -0.83 7.41 -1.27
C ALA A 89 -1.82 6.31 -1.68
N VAL A 90 -1.61 5.08 -1.23
CA VAL A 90 -2.48 3.95 -1.57
C VAL A 90 -3.52 3.65 -0.50
N THR A 91 -3.48 4.32 0.64
CA THR A 91 -4.46 4.11 1.71
C THR A 91 -5.70 4.95 1.41
N THR A 92 -6.86 4.31 1.31
CA THR A 92 -8.11 4.98 0.95
C THR A 92 -9.01 5.24 2.15
N GLY A 93 -8.76 4.60 3.28
CA GLY A 93 -9.55 4.79 4.49
C GLY A 93 -9.20 3.77 5.56
N TRP A 94 -9.83 3.89 6.71
CA TRP A 94 -9.72 2.91 7.79
C TRP A 94 -10.97 2.90 8.65
N ARG A 95 -11.09 1.85 9.47
CA ARG A 95 -12.19 1.73 10.44
C ARG A 95 -11.79 0.82 11.59
N SER A 96 -12.41 1.05 12.73
CA SER A 96 -12.35 0.15 13.88
C SER A 96 -13.76 -0.38 14.10
N GLY A 97 -14.01 -1.64 13.74
CA GLY A 97 -15.37 -2.16 13.72
C GLY A 97 -16.26 -1.30 12.85
N ASP A 98 -17.31 -0.70 13.42
CA ASP A 98 -18.25 0.18 12.70
C ASP A 98 -17.85 1.66 12.76
N ASP A 99 -16.81 2.01 13.52
CA ASP A 99 -16.33 3.40 13.62
C ASP A 99 -15.35 3.70 12.51
N ALA A 100 -15.60 4.78 11.77
CA ALA A 100 -14.73 5.21 10.65
C ALA A 100 -13.45 5.90 11.14
N ALA A 101 -12.92 5.47 12.28
CA ALA A 101 -11.72 6.03 12.87
C ALA A 101 -10.94 4.93 13.59
N VAL A 102 -9.67 5.20 13.88
CA VAL A 102 -8.85 4.31 14.71
C VAL A 102 -8.47 5.05 15.98
N THR A 103 -8.17 4.31 17.04
CA THR A 103 -7.74 4.88 18.32
C THR A 103 -6.26 4.59 18.54
N VAL A 104 -5.49 5.62 18.82
CA VAL A 104 -4.06 5.51 19.11
C VAL A 104 -3.79 6.24 20.42
N ASN A 105 -3.32 5.50 21.42
CA ASN A 105 -3.03 6.04 22.75
C ASN A 105 -4.22 6.82 23.36
N GLY A 106 -5.43 6.29 23.15
CA GLY A 106 -6.66 6.91 23.68
C GLY A 106 -7.23 8.02 22.82
N GLU A 107 -6.56 8.41 21.75
CA GLU A 107 -7.01 9.46 20.84
C GLU A 107 -7.69 8.85 19.61
N ARG A 108 -8.89 9.32 19.32
CA ARG A 108 -9.63 8.87 18.12
C ARG A 108 -9.15 9.66 16.92
N LEU A 109 -8.64 8.95 15.91
CA LEU A 109 -8.11 9.55 14.69
C LEU A 109 -8.98 9.19 13.49
N GLU A 110 -9.58 10.21 12.89
CA GLU A 110 -10.26 10.05 11.61
C GLU A 110 -9.23 9.87 10.51
N PHE A 111 -9.61 9.27 9.39
CA PHE A 111 -8.69 9.06 8.29
C PHE A 111 -8.39 10.39 7.59
N THR A 112 -7.13 10.80 7.68
CA THR A 112 -6.55 11.90 6.92
C THR A 112 -5.14 11.46 6.51
N ALA A 113 -4.58 12.08 5.48
CA ALA A 113 -3.21 11.79 5.07
C ALA A 113 -2.23 12.02 6.23
N ALA A 114 -2.41 13.09 6.99
CA ALA A 114 -1.55 13.40 8.13
C ALA A 114 -1.63 12.33 9.22
N ASN A 115 -2.84 11.88 9.56
CA ASN A 115 -3.05 10.84 10.56
C ASN A 115 -2.50 9.49 10.09
N ALA A 116 -2.69 9.15 8.81
CA ALA A 116 -2.15 7.92 8.24
C ALA A 116 -0.62 7.93 8.30
N ARG A 117 -0.02 9.06 7.97
CA ARG A 117 1.44 9.23 8.02
C ARG A 117 1.97 9.01 9.43
N LYS A 118 1.29 9.58 10.41
CA LYS A 118 1.64 9.42 11.82
C LYS A 118 1.53 7.96 12.28
N VAL A 119 0.43 7.29 11.93
CA VAL A 119 0.21 5.87 12.28
C VAL A 119 1.30 5.00 11.69
N TYR A 120 1.61 5.17 10.41
CA TYR A 120 2.64 4.36 9.75
C TYR A 120 4.05 4.66 10.28
N PHE A 121 4.31 5.88 10.70
CA PHE A 121 5.61 6.24 11.28
C PHE A 121 5.78 5.66 12.68
N ASP A 122 4.76 5.81 13.51
CA ASP A 122 4.84 5.44 14.93
C ASP A 122 4.61 3.94 15.18
N LEU A 123 3.81 3.28 14.37
CA LEU A 123 3.36 1.92 14.61
C LEU A 123 3.92 0.97 13.54
N LEU A 124 5.13 0.49 13.75
CA LEU A 124 5.82 -0.40 12.80
C LEU A 124 5.02 -1.64 12.42
N PRO A 125 4.36 -2.35 13.35
CA PRO A 125 3.59 -3.54 12.97
C PRO A 125 2.43 -3.23 12.02
N VAL A 126 1.81 -2.06 12.15
CA VAL A 126 0.74 -1.62 11.24
C VAL A 126 1.32 -1.36 9.86
N ARG A 127 2.41 -0.61 9.81
CA ARG A 127 3.10 -0.29 8.55
C ARG A 127 3.54 -1.55 7.81
N GLU A 128 4.13 -2.50 8.54
CA GLU A 128 4.61 -3.75 7.94
C GLU A 128 3.48 -4.60 7.38
N GLN A 129 2.37 -4.72 8.10
CA GLN A 129 1.22 -5.48 7.64
C GLN A 129 0.57 -4.87 6.41
N VAL A 130 0.47 -3.54 6.37
CA VAL A 130 -0.06 -2.83 5.21
C VAL A 130 0.88 -2.99 4.01
N ALA A 131 2.19 -2.82 4.21
CA ALA A 131 3.18 -2.98 3.16
C ALA A 131 3.16 -4.40 2.57
N GLU A 132 3.05 -5.41 3.42
CA GLU A 132 2.93 -6.80 2.98
C GLU A 132 1.67 -7.01 2.16
N ALA A 133 0.54 -6.46 2.63
CA ALA A 133 -0.74 -6.61 1.95
C ALA A 133 -0.76 -5.97 0.57
N ILE A 134 -0.17 -4.78 0.39
CA ILE A 134 -0.14 -4.13 -0.92
C ILE A 134 0.75 -4.85 -1.93
N ASN A 135 1.71 -5.64 -1.46
CA ASN A 135 2.60 -6.42 -2.31
C ASN A 135 2.06 -7.82 -2.61
N ALA A 136 1.01 -8.25 -1.93
CA ALA A 136 0.40 -9.54 -2.13
C ALA A 136 -0.69 -9.44 -3.21
N LEU A 137 -0.34 -9.77 -4.45
CA LEU A 137 -1.28 -9.66 -5.58
C LEU A 137 -2.54 -10.49 -5.40
N GLU A 138 -2.47 -11.60 -4.66
CA GLU A 138 -3.63 -12.43 -4.36
C GLU A 138 -4.73 -11.72 -3.60
N ASN A 139 -4.41 -10.61 -2.93
CA ASN A 139 -5.42 -9.79 -2.24
C ASN A 139 -6.27 -9.00 -3.22
N PHE A 140 -5.77 -8.74 -4.41
CA PHE A 140 -6.41 -7.87 -5.39
C PHE A 140 -6.90 -8.65 -6.61
N MET A 141 -6.26 -9.76 -6.89
CA MET A 141 -6.46 -10.52 -8.11
C MET A 141 -6.88 -11.94 -7.76
N PRO A 142 -8.06 -12.40 -8.21
CA PRO A 142 -8.44 -13.78 -7.97
C PRO A 142 -7.53 -14.73 -8.74
N ALA A 143 -7.35 -15.90 -8.18
CA ALA A 143 -6.52 -16.93 -8.81
C ALA A 143 -7.16 -17.44 -10.11
#